data_d6245c3a8a7251d9c5ff06a49c244318
#
_entry.id   d6245c3a8a7251d9c5ff06a49c244318
#
_cell.length_a   1.000
_cell.length_b   1.000
_cell.length_c   1.000
_cell.angle_alpha   90.00
_cell.angle_beta   90.00
_cell.angle_gamma   90.00
#
_symmetry.space_group_name_H-M   'P 1'
#
loop_
_entity.id
_entity.type
_entity.pdbx_description
1 polymer ?
#
loop_
_entity_poly.entity_id
_entity_poly.type
_entity_poly.pdbx_seq_one_letter_code
_entity_poly.pdbx_strand_id
1 'polypeptide(L)'
;NCTLPFAPSQIDYVLLTHAHIDHSGKIPSLVAGGFRGKIYATEATTKLCNIMLLDSAHIQESEAKWRNRRAKRSGGEEYIPLYTTEDAEHALKQFVPCSYEKPIDLCKGVSVTFTDAGHLLGSSSISLAITEGGITETIVFSGDLGNCDRPLINNPQNPKEADYVIIESTYGNRLHGERPDYVTQLTRILQETFDRGGNVIIPSFAIGRTQELLYLFRIIKEQKLIQGHENFP
;
A
#
# COMPACT_ATOMS: atom_id res chain seq x y z
N ASN A 1 18.25 2.91 -13.48
CA ASN A 1 17.32 3.96 -13.94
C ASN A 1 16.19 3.30 -14.72
N CYS A 2 15.04 3.05 -14.08
CA CYS A 2 13.85 2.63 -14.80
C CYS A 2 13.16 3.89 -15.33
N THR A 3 13.45 4.25 -16.58
CA THR A 3 12.65 5.23 -17.32
C THR A 3 11.22 4.67 -17.49
N LEU A 4 10.22 5.51 -17.31
CA LEU A 4 8.84 5.13 -17.60
C LEU A 4 8.72 4.88 -19.13
N PRO A 5 7.96 3.85 -19.57
CA PRO A 5 7.82 3.52 -20.98
C PRO A 5 6.92 4.51 -21.76
N PHE A 6 6.51 5.59 -21.14
CA PHE A 6 5.64 6.64 -21.69
C PHE A 6 6.07 8.00 -21.14
N ALA A 7 5.61 9.08 -21.79
CA ALA A 7 5.83 10.44 -21.31
C ALA A 7 4.82 10.79 -20.19
N PRO A 8 5.28 11.08 -18.96
CA PRO A 8 4.39 11.41 -17.84
C PRO A 8 3.44 12.60 -18.11
N SER A 9 3.87 13.54 -18.93
CA SER A 9 3.06 14.71 -19.32
C SER A 9 1.84 14.39 -20.19
N GLN A 10 1.74 13.16 -20.72
CA GLN A 10 0.60 12.69 -21.52
C GLN A 10 -0.46 11.98 -20.66
N ILE A 11 -0.23 11.83 -19.35
CA ILE A 11 -1.17 11.20 -18.43
C ILE A 11 -2.04 12.29 -17.80
N ASP A 12 -3.35 12.13 -17.88
CA ASP A 12 -4.33 13.07 -17.31
C ASP A 12 -4.67 12.73 -15.86
N TYR A 13 -4.80 11.45 -15.54
CA TYR A 13 -5.23 10.96 -14.22
C TYR A 13 -4.43 9.75 -13.78
N VAL A 14 -4.24 9.64 -12.47
CA VAL A 14 -3.76 8.42 -11.78
C VAL A 14 -4.86 7.96 -10.83
N LEU A 15 -5.21 6.68 -10.89
CA LEU A 15 -6.14 6.03 -10.00
C LEU A 15 -5.35 5.03 -9.16
N LEU A 16 -5.23 5.26 -7.85
CA LEU A 16 -4.42 4.44 -6.97
C LEU A 16 -5.30 3.53 -6.12
N THR A 17 -5.10 2.23 -6.23
CA THR A 17 -5.87 1.22 -5.49
C THR A 17 -5.55 1.22 -4.00
N HIS A 18 -4.27 1.30 -3.63
CA HIS A 18 -3.84 1.30 -2.23
C HIS A 18 -2.40 1.81 -2.07
N ALA A 19 -1.96 1.98 -0.81
CA ALA A 19 -0.74 2.70 -0.49
C ALA A 19 0.54 1.86 -0.50
N HIS A 20 0.51 0.52 -0.70
CA HIS A 20 1.75 -0.25 -0.75
C HIS A 20 2.75 0.32 -1.74
N ILE A 21 4.03 0.21 -1.41
CA ILE A 21 5.09 0.93 -2.13
C ILE A 21 5.32 0.41 -3.56
N ASP A 22 5.02 -0.83 -3.85
CA ASP A 22 5.04 -1.42 -5.18
C ASP A 22 3.92 -0.89 -6.09
N HIS A 23 2.83 -0.35 -5.51
CA HIS A 23 1.75 0.32 -6.23
C HIS A 23 1.93 1.85 -6.27
N SER A 24 2.32 2.47 -5.16
CA SER A 24 2.39 3.94 -5.02
C SER A 24 3.79 4.53 -5.25
N GLY A 25 4.85 3.74 -5.07
CA GLY A 25 6.21 4.23 -4.92
C GLY A 25 6.83 4.92 -6.12
N LYS A 26 6.24 4.80 -7.32
CA LYS A 26 6.70 5.54 -8.52
C LYS A 26 5.94 6.84 -8.78
N ILE A 27 4.94 7.16 -7.98
CA ILE A 27 4.15 8.39 -8.14
C ILE A 27 5.03 9.65 -8.06
N PRO A 28 5.97 9.82 -7.10
CA PRO A 28 6.85 10.97 -7.09
C PRO A 28 7.71 11.09 -8.36
N SER A 29 8.24 9.96 -8.86
CA SER A 29 8.98 9.94 -10.13
C SER A 29 8.13 10.34 -11.33
N LEU A 30 6.84 9.95 -11.34
CA LEU A 30 5.90 10.34 -12.39
C LEU A 30 5.69 11.86 -12.40
N VAL A 31 5.53 12.47 -11.21
CA VAL A 31 5.34 13.91 -11.04
C VAL A 31 6.62 14.67 -11.40
N ALA A 32 7.79 14.22 -10.94
CA ALA A 32 9.09 14.78 -11.32
C ALA A 32 9.31 14.70 -12.83
N GLY A 33 8.83 13.62 -13.47
CA GLY A 33 8.89 13.42 -14.93
C GLY A 33 7.91 14.27 -15.75
N GLY A 34 7.07 15.09 -15.12
CA GLY A 34 6.21 16.05 -15.80
C GLY A 34 4.71 15.77 -15.75
N PHE A 35 4.24 14.78 -15.00
CA PHE A 35 2.82 14.59 -14.71
C PHE A 35 2.26 15.79 -13.96
N ARG A 36 1.10 16.31 -14.42
CA ARG A 36 0.43 17.49 -13.82
C ARG A 36 -1.05 17.24 -13.51
N GLY A 37 -1.50 16.00 -13.71
CA GLY A 37 -2.89 15.60 -13.47
C GLY A 37 -3.21 15.41 -11.99
N LYS A 38 -4.36 14.80 -11.72
CA LYS A 38 -4.84 14.48 -10.38
C LYS A 38 -4.62 12.98 -10.06
N ILE A 39 -4.32 12.70 -8.80
CA ILE A 39 -4.12 11.34 -8.28
C ILE A 39 -5.31 11.04 -7.36
N TYR A 40 -6.22 10.21 -7.82
CA TYR A 40 -7.41 9.83 -7.05
C TYR A 40 -7.10 8.58 -6.24
N ALA A 41 -7.39 8.63 -4.95
CA ALA A 41 -7.24 7.51 -4.02
C ALA A 41 -8.23 7.67 -2.87
N THR A 42 -8.51 6.60 -2.13
CA THR A 42 -9.33 6.72 -0.92
C THR A 42 -8.66 7.64 0.10
N GLU A 43 -9.46 8.20 1.01
CA GLU A 43 -8.94 9.11 2.04
C GLU A 43 -7.84 8.45 2.90
N ALA A 44 -8.03 7.19 3.29
CA ALA A 44 -7.05 6.49 4.10
C ALA A 44 -5.77 6.15 3.28
N THR A 45 -5.90 5.76 2.02
CA THR A 45 -4.76 5.57 1.11
C THR A 45 -3.97 6.87 0.95
N THR A 46 -4.65 8.00 0.78
CA THR A 46 -3.99 9.31 0.69
C THR A 46 -3.20 9.64 1.97
N LYS A 47 -3.79 9.39 3.15
CA LYS A 47 -3.11 9.61 4.44
C LYS A 47 -1.90 8.69 4.62
N LEU A 48 -1.99 7.43 4.21
CA LEU A 48 -0.85 6.50 4.25
C LEU A 48 0.24 6.90 3.27
N CYS A 49 -0.09 7.33 2.06
CA CYS A 49 0.88 7.82 1.07
C CYS A 49 1.66 9.04 1.59
N ASN A 50 1.04 9.92 2.38
CA ASN A 50 1.74 11.05 3.02
C ASN A 50 2.88 10.59 3.94
N ILE A 51 2.75 9.44 4.57
CA ILE A 51 3.80 8.87 5.42
C ILE A 51 4.80 8.10 4.56
N MET A 52 4.30 7.16 3.75
CA MET A 52 5.13 6.19 3.04
C MET A 52 6.00 6.80 1.95
N LEU A 53 5.46 7.75 1.17
CA LEU A 53 6.23 8.35 0.06
C LEU A 53 7.35 9.25 0.57
N LEU A 54 7.12 9.99 1.66
CA LEU A 54 8.16 10.80 2.30
C LEU A 54 9.25 9.92 2.93
N ASP A 55 8.87 8.86 3.65
CA ASP A 55 9.81 7.91 4.23
C ASP A 55 10.65 7.22 3.16
N SER A 56 10.00 6.74 2.09
CA SER A 56 10.68 6.12 0.95
C SER A 56 11.67 7.08 0.27
N ALA A 57 11.30 8.35 0.09
CA ALA A 57 12.20 9.37 -0.44
C ALA A 57 13.42 9.57 0.46
N HIS A 58 13.19 9.72 1.77
CA HIS A 58 14.26 9.88 2.75
C HIS A 58 15.24 8.70 2.77
N ILE A 59 14.72 7.47 2.72
CA ILE A 59 15.53 6.25 2.63
C ILE A 59 16.40 6.28 1.37
N GLN A 60 15.82 6.58 0.20
CA GLN A 60 16.53 6.63 -1.08
C GLN A 60 17.63 7.71 -1.09
N GLU A 61 17.35 8.91 -0.57
CA GLU A 61 18.34 9.97 -0.44
C GLU A 61 19.49 9.59 0.51
N SER A 62 19.16 8.92 1.61
CA SER A 62 20.15 8.45 2.59
C SER A 62 21.04 7.36 1.99
N GLU A 63 20.45 6.42 1.25
CA GLU A 63 21.17 5.38 0.52
C GLU A 63 22.06 5.98 -0.56
N ALA A 64 21.56 6.95 -1.32
CA ALA A 64 22.35 7.66 -2.34
C ALA A 64 23.56 8.36 -1.71
N LYS A 65 23.38 9.08 -0.61
CA LYS A 65 24.47 9.72 0.16
C LYS A 65 25.52 8.72 0.66
N TRP A 66 25.05 7.55 1.12
CA TRP A 66 25.97 6.50 1.58
C TRP A 66 26.74 5.86 0.43
N ARG A 67 26.08 5.50 -0.68
CA ARG A 67 26.70 4.94 -1.89
C ARG A 67 27.71 5.90 -2.48
N ASN A 68 27.37 7.18 -2.59
CA ASN A 68 28.23 8.22 -3.16
C ASN A 68 29.48 8.48 -2.32
N ARG A 69 29.38 8.40 -0.97
CA ARG A 69 30.58 8.44 -0.12
C ARG A 69 31.54 7.28 -0.37
N ARG A 70 31.01 6.10 -0.68
CA ARG A 70 31.87 4.94 -1.06
C ARG A 70 32.43 5.10 -2.47
N ALA A 71 31.61 5.51 -3.45
CA ALA A 71 32.01 5.71 -4.83
C ALA A 71 33.17 6.72 -4.96
N LYS A 72 33.11 7.84 -4.22
CA LYS A 72 34.22 8.83 -4.17
C LYS A 72 35.56 8.24 -3.76
N ARG A 73 35.58 7.18 -2.96
CA ARG A 73 36.82 6.50 -2.52
C ARG A 73 37.33 5.47 -3.55
N SER A 74 36.45 4.97 -4.42
CA SER A 74 36.76 3.89 -5.38
C SER A 74 36.70 4.36 -6.83
N GLY A 75 36.41 5.65 -7.12
CA GLY A 75 36.31 6.16 -8.50
C GLY A 75 35.03 5.69 -9.22
N GLY A 76 33.97 5.30 -8.48
CA GLY A 76 32.70 4.84 -9.06
C GLY A 76 31.79 5.99 -9.50
N GLU A 77 30.75 5.65 -10.27
CA GLU A 77 29.72 6.58 -10.74
C GLU A 77 28.84 7.09 -9.58
N GLU A 78 28.31 8.30 -9.76
CA GLU A 78 27.37 8.89 -8.81
C GLU A 78 26.00 8.19 -8.88
N TYR A 79 25.49 7.78 -7.72
CA TYR A 79 24.17 7.21 -7.58
C TYR A 79 23.14 8.33 -7.31
N ILE A 80 22.12 8.40 -8.15
CA ILE A 80 21.02 9.36 -8.04
C ILE A 80 19.77 8.62 -7.54
N PRO A 81 19.06 9.13 -6.49
CA PRO A 81 17.80 8.53 -6.04
C PRO A 81 16.75 8.59 -7.16
N LEU A 82 15.74 7.72 -7.12
CA LEU A 82 14.65 7.73 -8.09
C LEU A 82 13.82 9.03 -8.00
N TYR A 83 13.70 9.58 -6.82
CA TYR A 83 13.07 10.86 -6.50
C TYR A 83 13.57 11.36 -5.14
N THR A 84 13.36 12.63 -4.90
CA THR A 84 13.73 13.31 -3.67
C THR A 84 12.52 13.48 -2.74
N THR A 85 12.76 13.93 -1.51
CA THR A 85 11.71 14.33 -0.57
C THR A 85 10.86 15.46 -1.15
N GLU A 86 11.46 16.43 -1.85
CA GLU A 86 10.75 17.51 -2.53
C GLU A 86 9.81 17.00 -3.64
N ASP A 87 10.26 16.03 -4.44
CA ASP A 87 9.42 15.39 -5.45
C ASP A 87 8.22 14.68 -4.82
N ALA A 88 8.41 14.01 -3.69
CA ALA A 88 7.34 13.36 -2.94
C ALA A 88 6.34 14.40 -2.40
N GLU A 89 6.81 15.50 -1.82
CA GLU A 89 5.95 16.60 -1.37
C GLU A 89 5.13 17.22 -2.51
N HIS A 90 5.72 17.39 -3.68
CA HIS A 90 5.02 17.87 -4.87
C HIS A 90 3.95 16.88 -5.33
N ALA A 91 4.27 15.58 -5.35
CA ALA A 91 3.32 14.55 -5.72
C ALA A 91 2.11 14.50 -4.77
N LEU A 92 2.35 14.62 -3.47
CA LEU A 92 1.30 14.60 -2.44
C LEU A 92 0.28 15.73 -2.60
N LYS A 93 0.66 16.88 -3.16
CA LYS A 93 -0.26 18.00 -3.45
C LYS A 93 -1.25 17.71 -4.58
N GLN A 94 -1.00 16.66 -5.40
CA GLN A 94 -1.88 16.28 -6.52
C GLN A 94 -2.92 15.23 -6.12
N PHE A 95 -2.85 14.69 -4.88
CA PHE A 95 -3.81 13.71 -4.39
C PHE A 95 -5.19 14.34 -4.16
N VAL A 96 -6.21 13.62 -4.61
CA VAL A 96 -7.62 13.92 -4.40
C VAL A 96 -8.24 12.78 -3.60
N PRO A 97 -8.53 13.00 -2.30
CA PRO A 97 -9.12 11.95 -1.46
C PRO A 97 -10.56 11.65 -1.88
N CYS A 98 -10.88 10.36 -1.97
CA CYS A 98 -12.16 9.84 -2.41
C CYS A 98 -12.82 9.03 -1.30
N SER A 99 -14.16 9.01 -1.31
CA SER A 99 -14.95 8.10 -0.46
C SER A 99 -15.25 6.81 -1.23
N TYR A 100 -15.38 5.71 -0.51
CA TYR A 100 -15.91 4.48 -1.09
C TYR A 100 -17.35 4.66 -1.60
N GLU A 101 -17.71 3.89 -2.62
CA GLU A 101 -19.04 3.77 -3.22
C GLU A 101 -19.62 5.09 -3.77
N LYS A 102 -18.80 6.12 -3.92
CA LYS A 102 -19.23 7.40 -4.52
C LYS A 102 -18.62 7.55 -5.91
N PRO A 103 -19.44 7.55 -6.97
CA PRO A 103 -18.98 7.84 -8.32
C PRO A 103 -18.38 9.24 -8.41
N ILE A 104 -17.29 9.37 -9.14
CA ILE A 104 -16.56 10.62 -9.40
C ILE A 104 -16.40 10.75 -10.90
N ASP A 105 -16.90 11.83 -11.48
CA ASP A 105 -16.68 12.16 -12.88
C ASP A 105 -15.26 12.72 -13.06
N LEU A 106 -14.42 12.01 -13.82
CA LEU A 106 -13.08 12.45 -14.16
C LEU A 106 -13.11 13.45 -15.32
N CYS A 107 -13.85 13.12 -16.36
CA CYS A 107 -14.13 13.97 -17.51
C CYS A 107 -15.44 13.51 -18.16
N LYS A 108 -15.85 14.19 -19.24
CA LYS A 108 -17.08 13.84 -19.96
C LYS A 108 -17.06 12.37 -20.41
N GLY A 109 -18.01 11.62 -19.94
CA GLY A 109 -18.19 10.21 -20.28
C GLY A 109 -17.26 9.25 -19.53
N VAL A 110 -16.47 9.70 -18.54
CA VAL A 110 -15.60 8.83 -17.75
C VAL A 110 -15.83 9.07 -16.28
N SER A 111 -16.26 8.03 -15.56
CA SER A 111 -16.44 8.07 -14.11
C SER A 111 -15.75 6.91 -13.42
N VAL A 112 -15.36 7.11 -12.15
CA VAL A 112 -14.65 6.13 -11.33
C VAL A 112 -15.35 5.94 -10.00
N THR A 113 -15.37 4.69 -9.51
CA THR A 113 -15.87 4.32 -8.17
C THR A 113 -14.82 3.45 -7.48
N PHE A 114 -14.56 3.73 -6.21
CA PHE A 114 -13.67 2.97 -5.35
C PHE A 114 -14.49 2.08 -4.42
N THR A 115 -14.23 0.77 -4.41
CA THR A 115 -14.91 -0.24 -3.58
C THR A 115 -13.91 -0.88 -2.63
N ASP A 116 -14.23 -1.05 -1.34
CA ASP A 116 -13.29 -1.57 -0.34
C ASP A 116 -12.78 -2.97 -0.70
N ALA A 117 -11.48 -3.09 -0.93
CA ALA A 117 -10.83 -4.35 -1.29
C ALA A 117 -10.41 -5.20 -0.08
N GLY A 118 -10.56 -4.71 1.15
CA GLY A 118 -10.26 -5.45 2.39
C GLY A 118 -8.81 -5.92 2.54
N HIS A 119 -7.87 -5.34 1.78
CA HIS A 119 -6.47 -5.75 1.75
C HIS A 119 -5.60 -4.94 2.74
N LEU A 120 -5.74 -3.64 2.70
CA LEU A 120 -5.04 -2.68 3.54
C LEU A 120 -6.03 -1.58 3.95
N LEU A 121 -5.72 -0.83 5.01
CA LEU A 121 -6.51 0.35 5.36
C LEU A 121 -6.58 1.31 4.15
N GLY A 122 -7.79 1.55 3.68
CA GLY A 122 -8.03 2.38 2.49
C GLY A 122 -7.87 1.67 1.14
N SER A 123 -7.52 0.38 1.11
CA SER A 123 -7.40 -0.36 -0.15
C SER A 123 -8.73 -0.41 -0.92
N SER A 124 -8.65 -0.38 -2.23
CA SER A 124 -9.83 -0.40 -3.08
C SER A 124 -9.62 -1.19 -4.38
N SER A 125 -10.70 -1.83 -4.83
CA SER A 125 -10.91 -2.12 -6.24
C SER A 125 -11.46 -0.86 -6.92
N ILE A 126 -11.14 -0.67 -8.18
CA ILE A 126 -11.51 0.52 -8.96
C ILE A 126 -12.40 0.11 -10.12
N SER A 127 -13.63 0.61 -10.14
CA SER A 127 -14.55 0.47 -11.27
C SER A 127 -14.51 1.73 -12.11
N LEU A 128 -14.14 1.61 -13.38
CA LEU A 128 -14.07 2.69 -14.36
C LEU A 128 -15.19 2.50 -15.38
N ALA A 129 -16.12 3.44 -15.47
CA ALA A 129 -17.17 3.45 -16.47
C ALA A 129 -16.83 4.46 -17.56
N ILE A 130 -16.85 4.01 -18.81
CA ILE A 130 -16.52 4.80 -20.00
C ILE A 130 -17.75 4.81 -20.91
N THR A 131 -18.28 5.99 -21.20
CA THR A 131 -19.44 6.20 -22.07
C THR A 131 -19.04 6.93 -23.35
N GLU A 132 -19.19 6.28 -24.49
CA GLU A 132 -18.95 6.84 -25.81
C GLU A 132 -20.07 6.40 -26.75
N GLY A 133 -20.58 7.32 -27.57
CA GLY A 133 -21.65 7.03 -28.54
C GLY A 133 -22.97 6.52 -27.95
N GLY A 134 -23.21 6.75 -26.66
CA GLY A 134 -24.40 6.24 -25.93
C GLY A 134 -24.23 4.80 -25.37
N ILE A 135 -23.07 4.19 -25.55
CA ILE A 135 -22.71 2.88 -24.99
C ILE A 135 -21.80 3.12 -23.79
N THR A 136 -22.06 2.42 -22.69
CA THR A 136 -21.21 2.45 -21.49
C THR A 136 -20.56 1.09 -21.29
N GLU A 137 -19.24 1.06 -21.19
CA GLU A 137 -18.47 -0.11 -20.80
C GLU A 137 -17.84 0.13 -19.43
N THR A 138 -17.80 -0.91 -18.63
CA THR A 138 -17.23 -0.89 -17.26
C THR A 138 -16.02 -1.80 -17.17
N ILE A 139 -14.92 -1.28 -16.65
CA ILE A 139 -13.69 -2.01 -16.40
C ILE A 139 -13.44 -2.00 -14.90
N VAL A 140 -13.21 -3.18 -14.30
CA VAL A 140 -12.81 -3.33 -12.90
C VAL A 140 -11.34 -3.68 -12.81
N PHE A 141 -10.60 -2.92 -12.00
CA PHE A 141 -9.23 -3.22 -11.58
C PHE A 141 -9.28 -3.65 -10.11
N SER A 142 -8.92 -4.90 -9.82
CA SER A 142 -9.04 -5.44 -8.46
C SER A 142 -8.13 -4.73 -7.45
N GLY A 143 -6.97 -4.23 -7.87
CA GLY A 143 -5.86 -4.02 -6.94
C GLY A 143 -5.52 -5.32 -6.24
N ASP A 144 -4.93 -5.25 -5.06
CA ASP A 144 -4.71 -6.41 -4.21
C ASP A 144 -5.96 -6.68 -3.37
N LEU A 145 -6.42 -7.92 -3.39
CA LEU A 145 -7.62 -8.35 -2.67
C LEU A 145 -7.28 -8.87 -1.28
N GLY A 146 -8.05 -8.46 -0.31
CA GLY A 146 -7.94 -8.95 1.06
C GLY A 146 -8.71 -10.25 1.32
N ASN A 147 -8.54 -10.75 2.54
CA ASN A 147 -9.30 -11.87 3.07
C ASN A 147 -10.41 -11.37 4.02
N CYS A 148 -11.47 -12.16 4.17
CA CYS A 148 -12.52 -11.89 5.16
C CYS A 148 -12.00 -12.07 6.60
N ASP A 149 -12.70 -11.49 7.57
CA ASP A 149 -12.50 -11.67 9.02
C ASP A 149 -11.08 -11.36 9.52
N ARG A 150 -10.45 -10.36 8.91
CA ARG A 150 -9.17 -9.82 9.40
C ARG A 150 -9.42 -8.76 10.48
N PRO A 151 -8.56 -8.68 11.51
CA PRO A 151 -8.64 -7.59 12.47
C PRO A 151 -8.31 -6.25 11.79
N LEU A 152 -8.91 -5.17 12.27
CA LEU A 152 -8.62 -3.76 11.91
C LEU A 152 -9.10 -3.28 10.54
N ILE A 153 -9.51 -4.15 9.65
CA ILE A 153 -10.00 -3.80 8.31
C ILE A 153 -11.32 -4.50 8.01
N ASN A 154 -12.12 -3.90 7.14
CA ASN A 154 -13.38 -4.48 6.70
C ASN A 154 -13.13 -5.69 5.78
N ASN A 155 -14.15 -6.53 5.65
CA ASN A 155 -14.16 -7.56 4.63
C ASN A 155 -14.20 -6.93 3.22
N PRO A 156 -13.55 -7.53 2.23
CA PRO A 156 -13.62 -7.06 0.86
C PRO A 156 -15.07 -7.03 0.38
N GLN A 157 -15.41 -5.95 -0.31
CA GLN A 157 -16.69 -5.79 -0.97
C GLN A 157 -16.55 -6.18 -2.45
N ASN A 158 -17.59 -6.79 -3.01
CA ASN A 158 -17.60 -7.10 -4.43
C ASN A 158 -17.92 -5.82 -5.24
N PRO A 159 -17.10 -5.45 -6.23
CA PRO A 159 -17.48 -4.43 -7.19
C PRO A 159 -18.73 -4.89 -7.96
N LYS A 160 -19.41 -3.93 -8.59
CA LYS A 160 -20.56 -4.22 -9.47
C LYS A 160 -20.11 -5.05 -10.68
N GLU A 161 -21.09 -5.62 -11.38
CA GLU A 161 -20.83 -6.29 -12.66
C GLU A 161 -20.07 -5.37 -13.62
N ALA A 162 -19.17 -5.97 -14.41
CA ALA A 162 -18.32 -5.25 -15.33
C ALA A 162 -18.15 -6.03 -16.64
N ASP A 163 -17.92 -5.32 -17.73
CA ASP A 163 -17.64 -5.90 -19.05
C ASP A 163 -16.23 -6.49 -19.08
N TYR A 164 -15.28 -5.85 -18.37
CA TYR A 164 -13.88 -6.28 -18.30
C TYR A 164 -13.39 -6.29 -16.85
N VAL A 165 -12.58 -7.29 -16.50
CA VAL A 165 -11.97 -7.42 -15.17
C VAL A 165 -10.47 -7.65 -15.32
N ILE A 166 -9.67 -6.80 -14.66
CA ILE A 166 -8.24 -6.94 -14.51
C ILE A 166 -7.98 -7.29 -13.04
N ILE A 167 -7.59 -8.54 -12.79
CA ILE A 167 -7.51 -9.10 -11.44
C ILE A 167 -6.10 -9.60 -11.11
N GLU A 168 -5.68 -9.42 -9.84
CA GLU A 168 -4.46 -10.02 -9.32
C GLU A 168 -4.51 -11.57 -9.40
N SER A 169 -3.35 -12.20 -9.37
CA SER A 169 -3.26 -13.66 -9.40
C SER A 169 -2.20 -14.24 -8.46
N THR A 170 -1.89 -13.53 -7.38
CA THR A 170 -0.86 -13.90 -6.40
C THR A 170 -1.07 -15.30 -5.82
N TYR A 171 -2.32 -15.66 -5.52
CA TYR A 171 -2.74 -16.99 -5.11
C TYR A 171 -3.57 -17.73 -6.17
N GLY A 172 -3.42 -17.39 -7.44
CA GLY A 172 -4.21 -17.95 -8.54
C GLY A 172 -4.07 -19.46 -8.75
N ASN A 173 -3.02 -20.08 -8.24
CA ASN A 173 -2.73 -21.52 -8.38
C ASN A 173 -2.71 -22.28 -7.04
N ARG A 174 -3.09 -21.65 -5.91
CA ARG A 174 -3.06 -22.28 -4.59
C ARG A 174 -4.08 -21.66 -3.65
N LEU A 175 -4.47 -22.41 -2.64
CA LEU A 175 -5.31 -21.93 -1.55
C LEU A 175 -4.45 -21.48 -0.37
N HIS A 176 -4.96 -20.52 0.40
CA HIS A 176 -4.44 -20.28 1.74
C HIS A 176 -4.75 -21.51 2.62
N GLY A 177 -3.81 -21.91 3.47
CA GLY A 177 -4.09 -22.89 4.51
C GLY A 177 -5.10 -22.38 5.54
N GLU A 178 -5.54 -23.26 6.42
CA GLU A 178 -6.39 -22.88 7.56
C GLU A 178 -5.71 -21.76 8.37
N ARG A 179 -6.51 -20.81 8.81
CA ARG A 179 -5.99 -19.73 9.66
C ARG A 179 -5.66 -20.28 11.03
N PRO A 180 -4.42 -20.18 11.47
CA PRO A 180 -4.08 -20.57 12.83
C PRO A 180 -4.68 -19.57 13.82
N ASP A 181 -4.90 -20.02 15.05
CA ASP A 181 -5.11 -19.11 16.17
C ASP A 181 -3.79 -18.37 16.46
N TYR A 182 -3.65 -17.19 15.87
CA TYR A 182 -2.44 -16.38 16.00
C TYR A 182 -2.18 -15.96 17.45
N VAL A 183 -3.22 -15.72 18.28
CA VAL A 183 -3.07 -15.32 19.67
C VAL A 183 -2.44 -16.46 20.46
N THR A 184 -2.97 -17.67 20.35
CA THR A 184 -2.44 -18.86 21.04
C THR A 184 -1.02 -19.19 20.58
N GLN A 185 -0.75 -19.19 19.25
CA GLN A 185 0.58 -19.49 18.75
C GLN A 185 1.62 -18.45 19.17
N LEU A 186 1.28 -17.18 19.06
CA LEU A 186 2.18 -16.08 19.42
C LEU A 186 2.45 -16.09 20.93
N THR A 187 1.43 -16.31 21.76
CA THR A 187 1.57 -16.45 23.22
C THR A 187 2.55 -17.55 23.56
N ARG A 188 2.43 -18.74 22.95
CA ARG A 188 3.34 -19.85 23.20
C ARG A 188 4.78 -19.50 22.83
N ILE A 189 5.01 -18.93 21.64
CA ILE A 189 6.36 -18.56 21.18
C ILE A 189 6.99 -17.50 22.10
N LEU A 190 6.20 -16.51 22.52
CA LEU A 190 6.66 -15.47 23.45
C LEU A 190 7.02 -16.05 24.81
N GLN A 191 6.13 -16.86 25.40
CA GLN A 191 6.37 -17.50 26.69
C GLN A 191 7.63 -18.35 26.69
N GLU A 192 7.74 -19.32 25.76
CA GLU A 192 8.90 -20.20 25.63
C GLU A 192 10.21 -19.43 25.41
N THR A 193 10.14 -18.30 24.73
CA THR A 193 11.33 -17.49 24.42
C THR A 193 11.75 -16.65 25.62
N PHE A 194 10.80 -16.02 26.30
CA PHE A 194 11.08 -15.19 27.47
C PHE A 194 11.54 -16.03 28.69
N ASP A 195 10.98 -17.22 28.90
CA ASP A 195 11.38 -18.14 29.98
C ASP A 195 12.85 -18.54 29.88
N ARG A 196 13.40 -18.57 28.68
CA ARG A 196 14.86 -18.82 28.48
C ARG A 196 15.69 -17.53 28.31
N GLY A 197 15.12 -16.35 28.59
CA GLY A 197 15.81 -15.06 28.49
C GLY A 197 16.13 -14.60 27.07
N GLY A 198 15.40 -15.10 26.06
CA GLY A 198 15.62 -14.78 24.64
C GLY A 198 14.79 -13.59 24.14
N ASN A 199 15.04 -13.20 22.89
CA ASN A 199 14.27 -12.18 22.17
C ASN A 199 13.53 -12.83 20.99
N VAL A 200 12.32 -12.33 20.68
CA VAL A 200 11.54 -12.73 19.50
C VAL A 200 11.71 -11.69 18.42
N ILE A 201 12.10 -12.13 17.22
CA ILE A 201 12.24 -11.28 16.03
C ILE A 201 11.13 -11.65 15.06
N ILE A 202 10.30 -10.67 14.73
CA ILE A 202 9.16 -10.86 13.82
C ILE A 202 9.34 -9.94 12.62
N PRO A 203 9.77 -10.46 11.45
CA PRO A 203 9.84 -9.66 10.25
C PRO A 203 8.44 -9.24 9.79
N SER A 204 8.23 -7.94 9.58
CA SER A 204 6.98 -7.42 9.06
C SER A 204 7.19 -6.09 8.33
N PHE A 205 6.33 -5.83 7.34
CA PHE A 205 6.29 -4.52 6.70
C PHE A 205 5.74 -3.47 7.68
N ALA A 206 6.19 -2.23 7.51
CA ALA A 206 5.79 -1.11 8.36
C ALA A 206 4.28 -0.86 8.39
N ILE A 207 3.58 -1.16 7.29
CA ILE A 207 2.13 -0.97 7.16
C ILE A 207 1.43 -2.31 6.89
N GLY A 208 0.30 -2.51 7.55
CA GLY A 208 -0.53 -3.71 7.51
C GLY A 208 -0.14 -4.71 8.60
N ARG A 209 0.81 -5.58 8.35
CA ARG A 209 1.18 -6.66 9.28
C ARG A 209 1.66 -6.17 10.65
N THR A 210 2.39 -5.07 10.71
CA THR A 210 2.85 -4.49 11.99
C THR A 210 1.67 -4.07 12.87
N GLN A 211 0.64 -3.44 12.30
CA GLN A 211 -0.55 -3.02 13.06
C GLN A 211 -1.36 -4.23 13.54
N GLU A 212 -1.47 -5.29 12.72
CA GLU A 212 -2.09 -6.55 13.16
C GLU A 212 -1.33 -7.19 14.34
N LEU A 213 -0.01 -7.22 14.28
CA LEU A 213 0.82 -7.73 15.39
C LEU A 213 0.64 -6.90 16.66
N LEU A 214 0.65 -5.58 16.56
CA LEU A 214 0.39 -4.70 17.71
C LEU A 214 -0.99 -4.95 18.32
N TYR A 215 -2.00 -5.20 17.48
CA TYR A 215 -3.34 -5.57 17.95
C TYR A 215 -3.33 -6.92 18.68
N LEU A 216 -2.64 -7.93 18.17
CA LEU A 216 -2.51 -9.23 18.83
C LEU A 216 -1.74 -9.11 20.15
N PHE A 217 -0.67 -8.33 20.20
CA PHE A 217 0.06 -8.07 21.45
C PHE A 217 -0.80 -7.36 22.48
N ARG A 218 -1.65 -6.44 22.06
CA ARG A 218 -2.61 -5.80 22.95
C ARG A 218 -3.54 -6.84 23.60
N ILE A 219 -4.11 -7.75 22.79
CA ILE A 219 -4.97 -8.84 23.31
C ILE A 219 -4.20 -9.70 24.32
N ILE A 220 -2.98 -10.12 23.99
CA ILE A 220 -2.13 -10.94 24.87
C ILE A 220 -1.86 -10.24 26.20
N LYS A 221 -1.58 -8.94 26.18
CA LYS A 221 -1.35 -8.13 27.38
C LYS A 221 -2.61 -7.94 28.21
N GLU A 222 -3.71 -7.52 27.58
CA GLU A 222 -4.98 -7.28 28.26
C GLU A 222 -5.53 -8.55 28.95
N GLN A 223 -5.35 -9.71 28.31
CA GLN A 223 -5.76 -11.01 28.85
C GLN A 223 -4.70 -11.67 29.74
N LYS A 224 -3.52 -11.05 29.92
CA LYS A 224 -2.42 -11.55 30.75
C LYS A 224 -2.02 -12.99 30.39
N LEU A 225 -1.91 -13.29 29.10
CA LEU A 225 -1.67 -14.65 28.62
C LEU A 225 -0.21 -15.14 28.85
N ILE A 226 0.71 -14.22 29.10
CA ILE A 226 2.13 -14.55 29.38
C ILE A 226 2.39 -14.44 30.87
N GLN A 227 2.90 -15.52 31.46
CA GLN A 227 3.14 -15.63 32.90
C GLN A 227 4.58 -15.18 33.25
N GLY A 228 4.72 -14.34 34.28
CA GLY A 228 6.04 -13.89 34.77
C GLY A 228 6.76 -12.86 33.87
N HIS A 229 6.17 -12.48 32.74
CA HIS A 229 6.73 -11.53 31.78
C HIS A 229 5.67 -10.52 31.29
N GLU A 230 4.77 -10.08 32.17
CA GLU A 230 3.63 -9.24 31.83
C GLU A 230 4.03 -7.87 31.26
N ASN A 231 5.23 -7.41 31.56
CA ASN A 231 5.78 -6.12 31.14
C ASN A 231 6.69 -6.21 29.90
N PHE A 232 6.52 -7.19 29.04
CA PHE A 232 7.25 -7.21 27.76
C PHE A 232 6.87 -5.97 26.92
N PRO A 233 7.81 -5.40 26.11
CA PRO A 233 7.62 -4.16 25.36
C PRO A 233 6.47 -4.22 24.34
#